data_64a651cda52bea9d45ebe7e0c8011ce5
#
_entry.id   64a651cda52bea9d45ebe7e0c8011ce5
#
_cell.length_a   1.000
_cell.length_b   1.000
_cell.length_c   1.000
_cell.angle_alpha   90.00
_cell.angle_beta   90.00
_cell.angle_gamma   90.00
#
_symmetry.space_group_name_H-M   'P 1'
#
loop_
_entity.id
_entity.type
_entity.pdbx_description
1 polymer ?
#
loop_
_entity_poly.entity_id
_entity_poly.type
_entity_poly.pdbx_seq_one_letter_code
_entity_poly.pdbx_strand_id
1 'polypeptide(L)' 'LTVPPGGRAKAHKHATHETAIYQLTGRAVMYWGDRLENRMETEAGDLIYIPADVPHLPTNPGPEPCTAVI' A
#
# COMPACT_ATOMS: atom_id res chain seq x y z
N LEU A 1 3.06 -6.39 7.56
CA LEU A 1 3.10 -4.93 7.48
C LEU A 1 1.93 -4.32 8.26
N THR A 2 2.22 -3.37 9.10
CA THR A 2 1.20 -2.63 9.83
C THR A 2 1.41 -1.14 9.61
N VAL A 3 0.35 -0.43 9.20
CA VAL A 3 0.38 1.03 9.07
C VAL A 3 -0.57 1.60 10.13
N PRO A 4 -0.06 2.35 11.11
CA PRO A 4 -0.91 2.92 12.16
C PRO A 4 -1.86 3.97 11.60
N PRO A 5 -2.94 4.29 12.34
CA PRO A 5 -3.87 5.35 11.91
C PRO A 5 -3.14 6.66 11.68
N GLY A 6 -3.46 7.33 10.58
CA GLY A 6 -2.81 8.57 10.19
C GLY A 6 -1.37 8.43 9.72
N GLY A 7 -0.84 7.20 9.71
CA GLY A 7 0.52 6.93 9.30
C GLY A 7 0.67 6.62 7.83
N ARG A 8 1.91 6.43 7.44
CA ARG A 8 2.26 5.99 6.08
C ARG A 8 3.55 5.19 6.14
N ALA A 9 3.68 4.24 5.21
CA ALA A 9 4.94 3.56 5.02
C ALA A 9 5.85 4.42 4.13
N LYS A 10 7.15 4.15 4.19
CA LYS A 10 8.11 4.86 3.34
C LYS A 10 7.85 4.56 1.87
N ALA A 11 7.87 5.58 1.03
CA ALA A 11 7.77 5.39 -0.42
C ALA A 11 8.98 4.59 -0.91
N HIS A 12 8.72 3.59 -1.74
CA HIS A 12 9.77 2.72 -2.24
C HIS A 12 9.37 2.05 -3.55
N LYS A 13 10.34 1.41 -4.18
CA LYS A 13 10.11 0.55 -5.34
C LYS A 13 11.05 -0.64 -5.31
N HIS A 14 10.63 -1.71 -5.96
CA HIS A 14 11.42 -2.92 -6.11
C HIS A 14 11.81 -3.08 -7.58
N ALA A 15 13.08 -2.86 -7.91
CA ALA A 15 13.53 -2.81 -9.30
C ALA A 15 13.55 -4.17 -10.00
N THR A 16 13.61 -5.27 -9.24
CA THR A 16 13.85 -6.61 -9.79
C THR A 16 12.75 -7.62 -9.52
N HIS A 17 11.70 -7.26 -8.79
CA HIS A 17 10.63 -8.21 -8.47
C HIS A 17 9.29 -7.52 -8.31
N GLU A 18 8.25 -8.34 -8.43
CA GLU A 18 6.87 -7.94 -8.25
C GLU A 18 6.47 -8.15 -6.79
N THR A 19 5.44 -7.44 -6.35
CA THR A 19 4.91 -7.60 -5.00
C THR A 19 3.42 -7.85 -5.05
N ALA A 20 2.95 -8.83 -4.28
CA ALA A 20 1.54 -9.06 -4.05
C ALA A 20 1.25 -8.82 -2.57
N ILE A 21 0.18 -8.07 -2.30
CA ILE A 21 -0.21 -7.70 -0.94
C ILE A 21 -1.65 -8.14 -0.70
N TYR A 22 -1.88 -8.90 0.36
CA TYR A 22 -3.23 -9.22 0.80
C TYR A 22 -3.55 -8.41 2.05
N GLN A 23 -4.54 -7.51 1.95
CA GLN A 23 -4.93 -6.66 3.06
C GLN A 23 -5.84 -7.43 4.01
N LEU A 24 -5.44 -7.52 5.28
CA LEU A 24 -6.16 -8.27 6.29
C LEU A 24 -7.17 -7.41 7.03
N THR A 25 -6.79 -6.19 7.40
CA THR A 25 -7.64 -5.30 8.20
C THR A 25 -7.49 -3.86 7.76
N GLY A 26 -8.49 -3.05 8.08
CA GLY A 26 -8.44 -1.60 7.91
C GLY A 26 -8.70 -1.15 6.48
N ARG A 27 -8.51 0.15 6.29
CA ARG A 27 -8.57 0.79 4.97
C ARG A 27 -7.26 1.49 4.71
N ALA A 28 -6.86 1.53 3.45
CA ALA A 28 -5.63 2.19 3.07
C ALA A 28 -5.83 2.98 1.78
N VAL A 29 -4.96 3.96 1.57
CA VAL A 29 -4.85 4.66 0.31
C VAL A 29 -3.43 4.44 -0.19
N MET A 30 -3.29 3.85 -1.36
CA MET A 30 -2.01 3.61 -2.00
C MET A 30 -1.79 4.65 -3.08
N TYR A 31 -0.72 5.42 -2.95
CA TYR A 31 -0.25 6.29 -4.02
C TYR A 31 0.82 5.55 -4.81
N TRP A 32 0.79 5.65 -6.14
CA TRP A 32 1.72 4.92 -6.96
C TRP A 32 2.01 5.66 -8.26
N GLY A 33 3.09 5.26 -8.91
CA GLY A 33 3.58 5.89 -10.12
C GLY A 33 4.89 6.61 -9.89
N ASP A 34 5.55 7.07 -10.95
CA ASP A 34 6.87 7.70 -10.86
C ASP A 34 6.88 8.94 -9.96
N ARG A 35 5.77 9.64 -9.89
CA ARG A 35 5.60 10.83 -9.04
C ARG A 35 4.54 10.61 -7.97
N LEU A 36 4.14 9.37 -7.71
CA LEU A 36 3.04 9.02 -6.82
C LEU A 36 1.74 9.75 -7.21
N GLU A 37 1.52 9.94 -8.51
CA GLU A 37 0.41 10.71 -9.05
C GLU A 37 -0.90 9.95 -9.10
N ASN A 38 -0.85 8.63 -8.99
CA ASN A 38 -2.04 7.78 -9.00
C ASN A 38 -2.44 7.43 -7.57
N ARG A 39 -3.73 7.17 -7.39
CA ARG A 39 -4.32 6.90 -6.09
C ARG A 39 -5.29 5.73 -6.18
N MET A 40 -5.20 4.83 -5.20
CA MET A 40 -6.09 3.67 -5.12
C MET A 40 -6.51 3.47 -3.67
N GLU A 41 -7.82 3.30 -3.44
CA GLU A 41 -8.34 2.96 -2.14
C GLU A 41 -8.44 1.45 -2.01
N THR A 42 -8.02 0.90 -0.86
CA THR A 42 -8.06 -0.53 -0.59
C THR A 42 -8.70 -0.80 0.77
N GLU A 43 -9.24 -1.99 0.93
CA GLU A 43 -9.87 -2.41 2.18
C GLU A 43 -9.58 -3.88 2.47
N ALA A 44 -9.99 -4.33 3.64
CA ALA A 44 -9.79 -5.73 4.04
C ALA A 44 -10.38 -6.67 2.99
N GLY A 45 -9.61 -7.68 2.61
CA GLY A 45 -10.00 -8.64 1.59
C GLY A 45 -9.45 -8.33 0.20
N ASP A 46 -8.88 -7.14 -0.01
CA ASP A 46 -8.30 -6.78 -1.31
C ASP A 46 -6.93 -7.43 -1.52
N LEU A 47 -6.70 -7.84 -2.74
CA LEU A 47 -5.40 -8.31 -3.19
C LEU A 47 -4.82 -7.26 -4.14
N ILE A 48 -3.67 -6.70 -3.77
CA ILE A 48 -3.01 -5.66 -4.53
C ILE A 48 -1.77 -6.23 -5.18
N TYR A 49 -1.62 -5.98 -6.47
CA TYR A 49 -0.44 -6.38 -7.23
C TYR A 49 0.35 -5.15 -7.65
N ILE A 50 1.64 -5.16 -7.38
CA ILE A 50 2.54 -4.06 -7.74
C ILE A 50 3.62 -4.61 -8.64
N PRO A 51 3.67 -4.20 -9.93
CA PRO A 51 4.74 -4.60 -10.82
C PRO A 51 6.10 -4.14 -10.33
N ALA A 52 7.15 -4.78 -10.83
CA ALA A 52 8.52 -4.35 -10.55
C ALA A 52 8.74 -2.90 -10.98
N ASP A 53 9.59 -2.22 -10.24
CA ASP A 53 10.03 -0.85 -10.56
C ASP A 53 8.91 0.21 -10.56
N VAL A 54 7.84 -0.02 -9.83
CA VAL A 54 6.77 0.96 -9.66
C VAL A 54 6.87 1.58 -8.26
N PRO A 55 7.19 2.86 -8.13
CA PRO A 55 7.16 3.53 -6.83
C PRO A 55 5.76 3.52 -6.23
N HIS A 56 5.68 3.26 -4.93
CA HIS A 56 4.39 3.20 -4.24
C HIS A 56 4.53 3.62 -2.79
N LEU A 57 3.47 4.21 -2.26
CA LEU A 57 3.40 4.72 -0.89
C LEU A 57 2.07 4.35 -0.26
N PRO A 58 2.03 3.34 0.59
CA PRO A 58 0.83 3.02 1.35
C PRO A 58 0.62 4.01 2.49
N THR A 59 -0.64 4.44 2.67
CA THR A 59 -1.04 5.32 3.76
C THR A 59 -2.28 4.78 4.44
N ASN A 60 -2.49 5.17 5.69
CA ASN A 60 -3.68 4.79 6.43
C ASN A 60 -4.42 6.04 6.92
N PRO A 61 -5.44 6.51 6.20
CA PRO A 61 -6.22 7.67 6.62
C PRO A 61 -7.30 7.35 7.65
N GLY A 62 -7.54 6.07 7.93
CA GLY A 62 -8.64 5.64 8.79
C GLY A 62 -8.30 5.68 10.27
N PRO A 63 -9.30 5.44 11.14
CA PRO A 63 -9.09 5.44 12.59
C PRO A 63 -8.49 4.13 13.12
N GLU A 64 -8.42 3.08 12.31
CA GLU A 64 -7.94 1.77 12.74
C GLU A 64 -6.63 1.41 12.07
N PRO A 65 -5.80 0.56 12.72
CA PRO A 65 -4.59 0.06 12.05
C PRO A 65 -4.94 -0.73 10.81
N CYS A 66 -4.08 -0.63 9.79
CA CYS A 66 -4.19 -1.41 8.57
C CYS A 66 -3.07 -2.45 8.56
N THR A 67 -3.42 -3.73 8.45
CA THR A 67 -2.45 -4.82 8.41
C THR A 67 -2.56 -5.59 7.10
N ALA A 68 -1.43 -6.07 6.62
CA ALA A 68 -1.36 -6.79 5.35
C ALA A 68 -0.26 -7.84 5.37
N VAL A 69 -0.43 -8.85 4.52
CA VAL A 69 0.59 -9.86 4.23
C VAL A 69 1.19 -9.55 2.87
N ILE A 70 2.49 -9.59 2.82
CA ILE A 70 3.24 -9.33 1.59
C ILE A 70 3.88 -10.61 1.09
#